data_4e80c999c33754b364d42320d72e286d
#
_entry.id   4e80c999c33754b364d42320d72e286d
#
_cell.length_a   1.000
_cell.length_b   1.000
_cell.length_c   1.000
_cell.angle_alpha   90.00
_cell.angle_beta   90.00
_cell.angle_gamma   90.00
#
_symmetry.space_group_name_H-M   'P 1'
#
loop_
_entity.id
_entity.type
_entity.pdbx_description
1 polymer ?
#
loop_
_entity_poly.entity_id
_entity_poly.type
_entity_poly.pdbx_seq_one_letter_code
_entity_poly.pdbx_strand_id
1 'polypeptide(L)'
;MQAVTLRRWDWVHKWSSLVSTLFILLLCLTGLPLIFSHEIEHLTGNEIEAPAMPEGTPRAALDRVAAEAVKAYPGLVPLYLFAEEDAPDVWYVKLDTRVDTDESASTLILSDARTAEVLGAPNFDEGFMSVMYRLHVD
;
A
#
# COMPACT_ATOMS: atom_id res chain seq x y z
N MET A 1 1.89 30.37 -44.48
CA MET A 1 0.96 29.45 -43.79
C MET A 1 -0.47 29.95 -43.95
N GLN A 2 -1.38 29.10 -44.39
CA GLN A 2 -2.79 29.55 -44.58
C GLN A 2 -3.48 29.69 -43.21
N ALA A 3 -4.31 30.71 -43.03
CA ALA A 3 -5.05 30.99 -41.80
C ALA A 3 -5.91 29.79 -41.29
N VAL A 4 -6.38 28.95 -42.19
CA VAL A 4 -7.11 27.72 -41.87
C VAL A 4 -6.24 26.71 -41.15
N THR A 5 -4.98 26.57 -41.54
CA THR A 5 -4.02 25.64 -40.90
C THR A 5 -3.71 26.08 -39.46
N LEU A 6 -3.52 27.37 -39.24
CA LEU A 6 -3.29 27.92 -37.90
C LEU A 6 -4.48 27.69 -36.98
N ARG A 7 -5.71 27.89 -37.46
CA ARG A 7 -6.92 27.62 -36.65
C ARG A 7 -7.09 26.15 -36.26
N ARG A 8 -6.72 25.23 -37.16
CA ARG A 8 -6.76 23.79 -36.88
C ARG A 8 -5.73 23.40 -35.82
N TRP A 9 -4.51 23.95 -35.93
CA TRP A 9 -3.47 23.70 -34.91
C TRP A 9 -3.81 24.31 -33.56
N ASP A 10 -4.38 25.52 -33.52
CA ASP A 10 -4.88 26.14 -32.30
C ASP A 10 -5.99 25.31 -31.66
N TRP A 11 -6.94 24.81 -32.43
CA TRP A 11 -8.00 23.93 -31.94
C TRP A 11 -7.44 22.61 -31.36
N VAL A 12 -6.54 21.93 -32.08
CA VAL A 12 -5.88 20.69 -31.59
C VAL A 12 -5.12 20.97 -30.31
N HIS A 13 -4.34 22.02 -30.27
CA HIS A 13 -3.56 22.39 -29.10
C HIS A 13 -4.44 22.67 -27.87
N LYS A 14 -5.51 23.44 -28.01
CA LYS A 14 -6.45 23.74 -26.94
C LYS A 14 -7.08 22.46 -26.36
N TRP A 15 -7.60 21.60 -27.22
CA TRP A 15 -8.24 20.37 -26.77
C TRP A 15 -7.27 19.36 -26.19
N SER A 16 -6.10 19.17 -26.78
CA SER A 16 -5.08 18.28 -26.23
C SER A 16 -4.57 18.79 -24.87
N SER A 17 -4.34 20.09 -24.73
CA SER A 17 -3.96 20.69 -23.45
C SER A 17 -5.04 20.55 -22.40
N LEU A 18 -6.32 20.74 -22.76
CA LEU A 18 -7.44 20.56 -21.82
C LEU A 18 -7.53 19.11 -21.33
N VAL A 19 -7.45 18.15 -22.25
CA VAL A 19 -7.45 16.72 -21.91
C VAL A 19 -6.28 16.37 -21.01
N SER A 20 -5.06 16.78 -21.37
CA SER A 20 -3.87 16.52 -20.55
C SER A 20 -3.98 17.15 -19.16
N THR A 21 -4.50 18.38 -19.06
CA THR A 21 -4.72 19.04 -17.77
C THR A 21 -5.73 18.28 -16.92
N LEU A 22 -6.80 17.75 -17.53
CA LEU A 22 -7.81 16.96 -16.82
C LEU A 22 -7.19 15.67 -16.25
N PHE A 23 -6.36 14.96 -17.02
CA PHE A 23 -5.66 13.77 -16.54
C PHE A 23 -4.68 14.10 -15.41
N ILE A 24 -3.88 15.16 -15.54
CA ILE A 24 -2.96 15.59 -14.48
C ILE A 24 -3.74 15.95 -13.21
N LEU A 25 -4.86 16.68 -13.35
CA LEU A 25 -5.71 17.01 -12.21
C LEU A 25 -6.27 15.75 -11.53
N LEU A 26 -6.72 14.76 -12.30
CA LEU A 26 -7.20 13.48 -11.78
C LEU A 26 -6.09 12.78 -10.99
N LEU A 27 -4.88 12.68 -11.56
CA LEU A 27 -3.73 12.08 -10.87
C LEU A 27 -3.37 12.83 -9.59
N CYS A 28 -3.42 14.16 -9.59
CA CYS A 28 -3.19 14.93 -8.37
C CYS A 28 -4.26 14.68 -7.30
N LEU A 29 -5.54 14.64 -7.69
CA LEU A 29 -6.66 14.41 -6.76
C LEU A 29 -6.68 13.00 -6.19
N THR A 30 -6.27 12.01 -6.97
CA THR A 30 -6.19 10.61 -6.51
C THR A 30 -4.89 10.33 -5.76
N GLY A 31 -3.78 10.95 -6.14
CA GLY A 31 -2.49 10.79 -5.48
C GLY A 31 -2.41 11.47 -4.11
N LEU A 32 -3.12 12.59 -3.91
CA LEU A 32 -3.10 13.31 -2.64
C LEU A 32 -3.56 12.45 -1.46
N PRO A 33 -4.71 11.75 -1.51
CA PRO A 33 -5.09 10.80 -0.45
C PRO A 33 -4.08 9.67 -0.23
N LEU A 34 -3.39 9.22 -1.28
CA LEU A 34 -2.39 8.15 -1.16
C LEU A 34 -1.14 8.59 -0.38
N ILE A 35 -0.77 9.88 -0.45
CA ILE A 35 0.32 10.44 0.36
C ILE A 35 -0.05 10.44 1.85
N PHE A 36 -1.33 10.67 2.16
CA PHE A 36 -1.86 10.72 3.53
C PHE A 36 -2.61 9.43 3.91
N SER A 37 -2.25 8.29 3.30
CA SER A 37 -2.94 7.02 3.51
C SER A 37 -2.94 6.60 4.97
N HIS A 38 -1.80 6.71 5.65
CA HIS A 38 -1.63 6.36 7.05
C HIS A 38 -2.56 7.19 7.97
N GLU A 39 -2.57 8.51 7.81
CA GLU A 39 -3.45 9.38 8.59
C GLU A 39 -4.93 9.11 8.32
N ILE A 40 -5.28 8.78 7.07
CA ILE A 40 -6.66 8.47 6.70
C ILE A 40 -7.08 7.12 7.28
N GLU A 41 -6.24 6.10 7.24
CA GLU A 41 -6.50 4.78 7.81
C GLU A 41 -6.61 4.84 9.32
N HIS A 42 -5.74 5.58 9.98
CA HIS A 42 -5.84 5.86 11.42
C HIS A 42 -7.17 6.54 11.78
N LEU A 43 -7.58 7.59 11.06
CA LEU A 43 -8.84 8.30 11.28
C LEU A 43 -10.09 7.44 11.00
N THR A 44 -9.99 6.52 10.05
CA THR A 44 -11.09 5.61 9.70
C THR A 44 -11.14 4.36 10.58
N GLY A 45 -10.12 4.14 11.43
CA GLY A 45 -10.02 2.96 12.29
C GLY A 45 -9.74 1.66 11.53
N ASN A 46 -9.20 1.77 10.32
CA ASN A 46 -8.83 0.61 9.49
C ASN A 46 -7.37 0.21 9.65
N GLU A 47 -6.60 1.00 10.40
CA GLU A 47 -5.20 0.72 10.66
C GLU A 47 -5.07 -0.48 11.63
N ILE A 48 -4.17 -1.39 11.28
CA ILE A 48 -3.80 -2.52 12.14
C ILE A 48 -2.61 -2.08 12.99
N GLU A 49 -2.89 -1.67 14.22
CA GLU A 49 -1.87 -1.23 15.17
C GLU A 49 -1.45 -2.36 16.12
N ALA A 50 -0.17 -2.34 16.51
CA ALA A 50 0.30 -3.20 17.56
C ALA A 50 -0.23 -2.73 18.94
N PRO A 51 -0.59 -3.65 19.85
CA PRO A 51 -1.06 -3.28 21.20
C PRO A 51 -0.06 -2.39 21.93
N ALA A 52 -0.57 -1.41 22.67
CA ALA A 52 0.30 -0.53 23.48
C ALA A 52 1.08 -1.35 24.51
N MET A 53 2.40 -1.20 24.56
CA MET A 53 3.30 -1.85 25.50
C MET A 53 4.23 -0.82 26.16
N PRO A 54 4.83 -1.14 27.32
CA PRO A 54 5.80 -0.27 27.97
C PRO A 54 6.96 0.07 27.03
N GLU A 55 7.40 1.32 27.10
CA GLU A 55 8.55 1.80 26.32
C GLU A 55 9.80 0.97 26.64
N GLY A 56 10.56 0.63 25.61
CA GLY A 56 11.73 -0.23 25.73
C GLY A 56 11.45 -1.73 25.81
N THR A 57 10.21 -2.18 25.55
CA THR A 57 9.90 -3.61 25.43
C THR A 57 10.76 -4.25 24.35
N PRO A 58 11.51 -5.35 24.64
CA PRO A 58 12.39 -5.98 23.67
C PRO A 58 11.60 -6.52 22.48
N ARG A 59 12.18 -6.41 21.29
CA ARG A 59 11.63 -7.03 20.08
C ARG A 59 11.84 -8.54 20.10
N ALA A 60 10.88 -9.27 19.56
CA ALA A 60 11.00 -10.70 19.30
C ALA A 60 12.07 -10.96 18.22
N ALA A 61 12.70 -12.13 18.27
CA ALA A 61 13.59 -12.57 17.21
C ALA A 61 12.79 -12.74 15.90
N LEU A 62 13.38 -12.35 14.77
CA LEU A 62 12.75 -12.44 13.45
C LEU A 62 12.33 -13.86 13.09
N ASP A 63 13.12 -14.87 13.50
CA ASP A 63 12.80 -16.28 13.31
C ASP A 63 11.47 -16.66 13.99
N ARG A 64 11.20 -16.07 15.17
CA ARG A 64 9.94 -16.28 15.88
C ARG A 64 8.78 -15.61 15.16
N VAL A 65 8.95 -14.39 14.66
CA VAL A 65 7.94 -13.69 13.86
C VAL A 65 7.59 -14.52 12.62
N ALA A 66 8.61 -14.98 11.87
CA ALA A 66 8.41 -15.82 10.70
C ALA A 66 7.70 -17.14 11.04
N ALA A 67 8.07 -17.79 12.16
CA ALA A 67 7.47 -19.06 12.60
C ALA A 67 5.99 -18.90 12.97
N GLU A 68 5.62 -17.85 13.72
CA GLU A 68 4.21 -17.59 14.07
C GLU A 68 3.39 -17.20 12.82
N ALA A 69 3.98 -16.48 11.87
CA ALA A 69 3.35 -16.17 10.59
C ALA A 69 3.01 -17.44 9.79
N VAL A 70 3.96 -18.36 9.64
CA VAL A 70 3.75 -19.65 8.95
C VAL A 70 2.73 -20.53 9.69
N LYS A 71 2.72 -20.52 11.01
CA LYS A 71 1.76 -21.26 11.82
C LYS A 71 0.33 -20.73 11.65
N ALA A 72 0.17 -19.40 11.54
CA ALA A 72 -1.12 -18.77 11.29
C ALA A 72 -1.63 -19.01 9.85
N TYR A 73 -0.72 -19.16 8.89
CA TYR A 73 -1.03 -19.41 7.47
C TYR A 73 -0.36 -20.68 6.96
N PRO A 74 -0.88 -21.87 7.31
CA PRO A 74 -0.28 -23.15 6.94
C PRO A 74 -0.20 -23.34 5.42
N GLY A 75 0.94 -23.77 4.93
CA GLY A 75 1.19 -23.97 3.51
C GLY A 75 1.82 -22.80 2.79
N LEU A 76 2.01 -21.67 3.48
CA LEU A 76 2.76 -20.54 2.97
C LEU A 76 4.19 -20.51 3.55
N VAL A 77 5.10 -19.93 2.81
CA VAL A 77 6.49 -19.70 3.21
C VAL A 77 6.79 -18.20 3.24
N PRO A 78 7.60 -17.70 4.17
CA PRO A 78 7.97 -16.31 4.20
C PRO A 78 8.96 -15.99 3.07
N LEU A 79 8.66 -14.95 2.29
CA LEU A 79 9.53 -14.41 1.25
C LEU A 79 10.50 -13.41 1.85
N TYR A 80 9.97 -12.42 2.55
CA TYR A 80 10.75 -11.39 3.25
C TYR A 80 9.92 -10.73 4.35
N LEU A 81 10.62 -10.06 5.25
CA LEU A 81 10.06 -9.23 6.32
C LEU A 81 10.61 -7.82 6.17
N PHE A 82 9.76 -6.82 6.38
CA PHE A 82 10.17 -5.43 6.42
C PHE A 82 9.42 -4.68 7.52
N ALA A 83 9.94 -3.53 7.92
CA ALA A 83 9.30 -2.62 8.86
C ALA A 83 9.27 -1.23 8.25
N GLU A 84 8.27 -0.44 8.60
CA GLU A 84 8.13 0.96 8.23
C GLU A 84 8.59 1.87 9.38
N GLU A 85 9.09 3.05 9.05
CA GLU A 85 9.61 3.98 10.06
C GLU A 85 8.52 4.56 10.95
N ASP A 86 7.33 4.73 10.40
CA ASP A 86 6.13 5.25 11.05
C ASP A 86 5.38 4.19 11.86
N ALA A 87 5.61 2.89 11.60
CA ALA A 87 5.06 1.75 12.34
C ALA A 87 6.15 0.85 12.93
N PRO A 88 7.01 1.34 13.83
CA PRO A 88 8.20 0.62 14.31
C PRO A 88 7.89 -0.64 15.11
N ASP A 89 6.69 -0.76 15.66
CA ASP A 89 6.24 -1.90 16.47
C ASP A 89 5.55 -3.00 15.66
N VAL A 90 5.54 -2.88 14.33
CA VAL A 90 4.91 -3.83 13.41
C VAL A 90 5.95 -4.38 12.43
N TRP A 91 5.92 -5.70 12.21
CA TRP A 91 6.59 -6.37 11.11
C TRP A 91 5.60 -6.72 10.02
N TYR A 92 5.90 -6.31 8.81
CA TYR A 92 5.23 -6.71 7.60
C TYR A 92 5.87 -8.00 7.09
N VAL A 93 5.11 -9.07 7.02
CA VAL A 93 5.58 -10.38 6.59
C VAL A 93 4.91 -10.77 5.29
N LYS A 94 5.69 -10.89 4.23
CA LYS A 94 5.20 -11.33 2.92
C LYS A 94 5.29 -12.84 2.84
N LEU A 95 4.16 -13.50 2.59
CA LEU A 95 4.03 -14.95 2.49
C LEU A 95 3.57 -15.35 1.08
N ASP A 96 4.04 -16.49 0.61
CA ASP A 96 3.55 -17.11 -0.63
C ASP A 96 3.65 -18.64 -0.53
N THR A 97 3.09 -19.35 -1.50
CA THR A 97 3.14 -20.80 -1.59
C THR A 97 4.54 -21.34 -1.89
N ARG A 98 5.40 -20.52 -2.54
CA ARG A 98 6.77 -20.87 -2.93
C ARG A 98 7.66 -19.63 -2.91
N VAL A 99 8.96 -19.83 -2.76
CA VAL A 99 9.94 -18.75 -2.71
C VAL A 99 10.21 -18.11 -4.09
N ASP A 100 9.94 -18.84 -5.16
CA ASP A 100 10.23 -18.47 -6.56
C ASP A 100 8.96 -18.12 -7.36
N THR A 101 7.90 -17.67 -6.69
CA THR A 101 6.65 -17.26 -7.33
C THR A 101 6.69 -15.81 -7.83
N ASP A 102 5.78 -15.51 -8.78
CA ASP A 102 5.42 -14.12 -9.08
C ASP A 102 4.63 -13.55 -7.88
N GLU A 103 5.13 -12.50 -7.24
CA GLU A 103 4.60 -11.92 -6.01
C GLU A 103 3.16 -11.38 -6.12
N SER A 104 2.55 -11.45 -7.31
CA SER A 104 1.19 -10.96 -7.57
C SER A 104 0.10 -11.66 -6.74
N ALA A 105 0.34 -12.91 -6.30
CA ALA A 105 -0.58 -13.70 -5.49
C ALA A 105 -0.15 -13.84 -4.02
N SER A 106 0.92 -13.15 -3.63
CA SER A 106 1.44 -13.24 -2.27
C SER A 106 0.53 -12.55 -1.25
N THR A 107 0.52 -13.08 -0.04
CA THR A 107 -0.25 -12.53 1.09
C THR A 107 0.66 -11.69 1.97
N LEU A 108 0.26 -10.47 2.27
CA LEU A 108 0.91 -9.60 3.25
C LEU A 108 0.18 -9.75 4.59
N ILE A 109 0.92 -9.97 5.66
CA ILE A 109 0.39 -9.99 7.02
C ILE A 109 1.21 -9.08 7.93
N LEU A 110 0.57 -8.59 8.98
CA LEU A 110 1.17 -7.77 10.01
C LEU A 110 1.36 -8.58 11.28
N SER A 111 2.52 -8.43 11.92
CA SER A 111 2.84 -9.09 13.20
C SER A 111 3.42 -8.08 14.18
N ASP A 112 3.07 -8.20 15.44
CA ASP A 112 3.68 -7.38 16.51
C ASP A 112 5.18 -7.69 16.64
N ALA A 113 5.99 -6.65 16.56
CA ALA A 113 7.44 -6.76 16.59
C ALA A 113 8.00 -7.26 17.94
N ARG A 114 7.21 -7.21 19.02
CA ARG A 114 7.62 -7.55 20.39
C ARG A 114 7.11 -8.92 20.81
N THR A 115 5.88 -9.27 20.46
CA THR A 115 5.26 -10.55 20.84
C THR A 115 5.38 -11.62 19.75
N ALA A 116 5.61 -11.21 18.49
CA ALA A 116 5.51 -12.03 17.28
C ALA A 116 4.08 -12.51 16.98
N GLU A 117 3.05 -11.96 17.64
CA GLU A 117 1.67 -12.29 17.38
C GLU A 117 1.24 -11.73 16.02
N VAL A 118 0.48 -12.52 15.25
CA VAL A 118 -0.10 -12.06 13.99
C VAL A 118 -1.28 -11.15 14.30
N LEU A 119 -1.19 -9.90 13.89
CA LEU A 119 -2.21 -8.87 14.10
C LEU A 119 -3.34 -8.95 13.07
N GLY A 120 -3.02 -9.34 11.85
CA GLY A 120 -3.96 -9.46 10.75
C GLY A 120 -3.33 -9.35 9.38
N ALA A 121 -4.18 -9.35 8.35
CA ALA A 121 -3.80 -9.03 6.98
C ALA A 121 -4.49 -7.71 6.57
N PRO A 122 -3.76 -6.74 6.04
CA PRO A 122 -4.36 -5.50 5.57
C PRO A 122 -5.26 -5.79 4.37
N ASN A 123 -6.42 -5.17 4.34
CA ASN A 123 -7.35 -5.30 3.21
C ASN A 123 -7.11 -4.17 2.20
N PHE A 124 -6.33 -4.45 1.16
CA PHE A 124 -6.06 -3.50 0.09
C PHE A 124 -7.14 -3.48 -1.00
N ASP A 125 -8.08 -4.42 -0.98
CA ASP A 125 -9.07 -4.59 -2.05
C ASP A 125 -10.36 -3.80 -1.81
N GLU A 126 -10.59 -3.34 -0.59
CA GLU A 126 -11.81 -2.65 -0.18
C GLU A 126 -11.52 -1.27 0.44
N GLY A 127 -12.55 -0.42 0.44
CA GLY A 127 -12.50 0.88 1.07
C GLY A 127 -12.08 2.04 0.16
N PHE A 128 -12.06 3.24 0.74
CA PHE A 128 -11.77 4.49 0.02
C PHE A 128 -10.37 4.49 -0.60
N MET A 129 -9.36 4.00 0.14
CA MET A 129 -7.98 3.98 -0.32
C MET A 129 -7.77 3.06 -1.51
N SER A 130 -8.44 1.89 -1.53
CA SER A 130 -8.43 0.98 -2.69
C SER A 130 -8.98 1.66 -3.95
N VAL A 131 -10.08 2.41 -3.82
CA VAL A 131 -10.65 3.16 -4.96
C VAL A 131 -9.69 4.24 -5.44
N MET A 132 -9.05 4.99 -4.53
CA MET A 132 -8.07 6.01 -4.89
C MET A 132 -6.84 5.41 -5.58
N TYR A 133 -6.34 4.29 -5.07
CA TYR A 133 -5.22 3.58 -5.66
C TYR A 133 -5.53 3.11 -7.09
N ARG A 134 -6.68 2.45 -7.30
CA ARG A 134 -7.10 1.98 -8.64
C ARG A 134 -7.26 3.14 -9.63
N LEU A 135 -7.89 4.23 -9.21
CA LEU A 135 -8.03 5.42 -10.07
C LEU A 135 -6.71 6.12 -10.38
N HIS A 136 -5.68 5.90 -9.56
CA HIS A 136 -4.37 6.51 -9.74
C HIS A 136 -3.45 5.68 -10.65
N VAL A 137 -3.57 4.35 -10.58
CA VAL A 137 -2.65 3.39 -11.24
C VAL A 137 -3.26 2.79 -12.51
N ASP A 138 -4.57 2.54 -12.58
CA ASP A 138 -5.29 1.96 -13.71
C ASP A 138 -5.84 3.06 -14.66
#